data_9e385b2a5f47029d16184e65e91dc498
#
_entry.id   9e385b2a5f47029d16184e65e91dc498
#
_cell.length_a   1.000
_cell.length_b   1.000
_cell.length_c   1.000
_cell.angle_alpha   90.00
_cell.angle_beta   90.00
_cell.angle_gamma   90.00
#
_symmetry.space_group_name_H-M   'P 1'
#
loop_
_entity.id
_entity.type
_entity.pdbx_description
1 polymer ?
#
loop_
_entity_poly.entity_id
_entity_poly.type
_entity_poly.pdbx_seq_one_letter_code
_entity_poly.pdbx_strand_id
1 'polypeptide(L)'
;MAKDTDREIVQHIDEAFAALIVSLKDLAGSVPPENLVRSAAAIEQMCGGLTANLWDDPFEWTLPETLSNPDRIIEYLSEVDLARERAFGSIDDAALTKYIAVPSGESQVLISLLLETLVRASELRGRAGGQKNG
;
A
#
# COMPACT_ATOMS: atom_id res chain seq x y z
N MET A 1 -4.14 28.75 8.04
CA MET A 1 -3.69 28.47 6.67
C MET A 1 -4.51 27.34 6.08
N ALA A 2 -4.93 27.52 4.87
CA ALA A 2 -5.78 26.55 4.17
C ALA A 2 -5.12 25.20 3.92
N LYS A 3 -3.79 25.15 3.94
CA LYS A 3 -3.04 23.95 3.57
C LYS A 3 -3.33 22.75 4.44
N ASP A 4 -3.42 22.94 5.75
CA ASP A 4 -3.69 21.82 6.65
C ASP A 4 -5.10 21.27 6.45
N THR A 5 -6.06 22.17 6.22
CA THR A 5 -7.44 21.81 5.93
C THR A 5 -7.56 21.11 4.58
N ASP A 6 -6.73 21.53 3.60
CA ASP A 6 -6.76 20.99 2.24
C ASP A 6 -6.29 19.55 2.17
N ARG A 7 -5.65 19.03 3.20
CA ARG A 7 -5.09 17.68 3.23
C ARG A 7 -5.58 16.86 4.40
N GLU A 8 -6.60 17.31 5.10
CA GLU A 8 -7.09 16.65 6.29
C GLU A 8 -7.53 15.21 6.02
N ILE A 9 -8.31 14.99 4.97
CA ILE A 9 -8.80 13.64 4.64
C ILE A 9 -7.67 12.78 4.10
N VAL A 10 -6.86 13.32 3.20
CA VAL A 10 -5.69 12.64 2.67
C VAL A 10 -4.78 12.19 3.81
N GLN A 11 -4.56 13.06 4.79
CA GLN A 11 -3.70 12.75 5.92
C GLN A 11 -4.23 11.57 6.74
N HIS A 12 -5.54 11.51 6.97
CA HIS A 12 -6.14 10.39 7.69
C HIS A 12 -5.96 9.07 6.94
N ILE A 13 -6.15 9.09 5.63
CA ILE A 13 -5.96 7.89 4.80
C ILE A 13 -4.48 7.49 4.81
N ASP A 14 -3.60 8.45 4.66
CA ASP A 14 -2.15 8.22 4.69
C ASP A 14 -1.72 7.57 6.01
N GLU A 15 -2.22 8.07 7.12
CA GLU A 15 -1.92 7.51 8.44
C GLU A 15 -2.40 6.06 8.57
N ALA A 16 -3.53 5.73 7.96
CA ALA A 16 -4.03 4.35 7.96
C ALA A 16 -3.08 3.43 7.20
N PHE A 17 -2.58 3.86 6.05
CA PHE A 17 -1.59 3.07 5.31
C PHE A 17 -0.26 2.97 6.07
N ALA A 18 0.18 4.05 6.69
CA ALA A 18 1.40 4.04 7.49
C ALA A 18 1.29 3.03 8.64
N ALA A 19 0.16 3.02 9.34
CA ALA A 19 -0.08 2.09 10.43
C ALA A 19 -0.10 0.64 9.94
N LEU A 20 -0.67 0.40 8.75
CA LEU A 20 -0.69 -0.93 8.16
C LEU A 20 0.73 -1.42 7.86
N ILE A 21 1.57 -0.55 7.30
CA ILE A 21 2.96 -0.91 7.01
C ILE A 21 3.73 -1.26 8.30
N VAL A 22 3.53 -0.49 9.36
CA VAL A 22 4.13 -0.81 10.66
C VAL A 22 3.67 -2.18 11.14
N SER A 23 2.38 -2.47 11.00
CA SER A 23 1.81 -3.76 11.35
C SER A 23 2.44 -4.91 10.56
N LEU A 24 2.71 -4.69 9.28
CA LEU A 24 3.39 -5.70 8.45
C LEU A 24 4.82 -5.92 8.92
N LYS A 25 5.54 -4.86 9.30
CA LYS A 25 6.89 -4.99 9.84
C LYS A 25 6.90 -5.80 11.13
N ASP A 26 5.88 -5.63 11.96
CA ASP A 26 5.77 -6.39 13.21
C ASP A 26 5.59 -7.88 12.98
N LEU A 27 4.98 -8.26 11.85
CA LEU A 27 4.76 -9.66 11.50
C LEU A 27 5.94 -10.30 10.77
N ALA A 28 6.88 -9.50 10.25
CA ALA A 28 8.00 -10.02 9.48
C ALA A 28 8.81 -11.01 10.34
N GLY A 29 9.05 -12.19 9.78
CA GLY A 29 9.81 -13.24 10.47
C GLY A 29 8.98 -14.13 11.39
N SER A 30 7.72 -13.79 11.67
CA SER A 30 6.86 -14.59 12.54
C SER A 30 5.70 -15.24 11.79
N VAL A 31 5.53 -14.93 10.50
CA VAL A 31 4.48 -15.51 9.67
C VAL A 31 5.07 -15.89 8.31
N PRO A 32 4.39 -16.78 7.55
CA PRO A 32 4.80 -17.05 6.17
C PRO A 32 4.79 -15.76 5.35
N PRO A 33 5.73 -15.57 4.42
CA PRO A 33 5.86 -14.28 3.73
C PRO A 33 4.82 -13.98 2.66
N GLU A 34 4.12 -14.97 2.13
CA GLU A 34 3.29 -14.79 0.96
C GLU A 34 2.24 -13.68 1.11
N ASN A 35 1.32 -13.83 2.07
CA ASN A 35 0.26 -12.83 2.22
C ASN A 35 0.77 -11.52 2.77
N LEU A 36 1.83 -11.55 3.56
CA LEU A 36 2.47 -10.35 4.06
C LEU A 36 3.04 -9.53 2.91
N VAL A 37 3.77 -10.18 2.00
CA VAL A 37 4.36 -9.52 0.84
C VAL A 37 3.29 -9.06 -0.14
N ARG A 38 2.22 -9.86 -0.33
CA ARG A 38 1.10 -9.46 -1.19
C ARG A 38 0.42 -8.19 -0.67
N SER A 39 0.28 -8.07 0.65
CA SER A 39 -0.28 -6.85 1.25
C SER A 39 0.55 -5.63 0.89
N ALA A 40 1.86 -5.72 1.09
CA ALA A 40 2.78 -4.63 0.75
C ALA A 40 2.79 -4.33 -0.75
N ALA A 41 2.74 -5.37 -1.58
CA ALA A 41 2.74 -5.21 -3.03
C ALA A 41 1.49 -4.48 -3.54
N ALA A 42 0.35 -4.71 -2.92
CA ALA A 42 -0.88 -3.98 -3.27
C ALA A 42 -0.70 -2.48 -3.02
N ILE A 43 -0.07 -2.12 -1.91
CA ILE A 43 0.21 -0.71 -1.59
C ILE A 43 1.20 -0.12 -2.59
N GLU A 44 2.27 -0.85 -2.90
CA GLU A 44 3.28 -0.38 -3.85
C GLU A 44 2.70 -0.18 -5.25
N GLN A 45 1.86 -1.10 -5.70
CA GLN A 45 1.21 -0.99 -7.01
C GLN A 45 0.37 0.28 -7.09
N MET A 46 -0.43 0.57 -6.07
CA MET A 46 -1.24 1.78 -6.03
C MET A 46 -0.35 3.03 -6.05
N CYS A 47 0.68 3.06 -5.21
CA CYS A 47 1.57 4.22 -5.12
C CYS A 47 2.32 4.45 -6.44
N GLY A 48 2.79 3.41 -7.07
CA GLY A 48 3.47 3.51 -8.37
C GLY A 48 2.54 4.00 -9.47
N GLY A 49 1.28 3.55 -9.44
CA GLY A 49 0.27 4.03 -10.39
C GLY A 49 0.00 5.50 -10.23
N LEU A 50 -0.11 5.98 -8.99
CA LEU A 50 -0.43 7.38 -8.71
C LEU A 50 0.73 8.32 -9.02
N THR A 51 1.97 7.89 -8.84
CA THR A 51 3.13 8.78 -9.00
C THR A 51 3.75 8.73 -10.38
N ALA A 52 3.74 7.55 -11.02
CA ALA A 52 4.46 7.34 -12.28
C ALA A 52 3.64 6.58 -13.32
N ASN A 53 2.35 6.38 -13.06
CA ASN A 53 1.46 5.60 -13.93
C ASN A 53 1.96 4.17 -14.15
N LEU A 54 2.66 3.62 -13.16
CA LEU A 54 3.19 2.27 -13.18
C LEU A 54 2.30 1.38 -12.33
N TRP A 55 1.43 0.62 -12.97
CA TRP A 55 0.44 -0.22 -12.30
C TRP A 55 0.85 -1.71 -12.25
N ASP A 56 2.13 -2.00 -12.43
CA ASP A 56 2.63 -3.36 -12.38
C ASP A 56 2.43 -3.94 -10.98
N ASP A 57 2.07 -5.22 -10.95
CA ASP A 57 1.97 -5.92 -9.67
C ASP A 57 3.37 -6.35 -9.24
N PRO A 58 3.93 -5.74 -8.19
CA PRO A 58 5.29 -6.10 -7.75
C PRO A 58 5.42 -7.56 -7.33
N PHE A 59 4.32 -8.17 -6.88
CA PHE A 59 4.36 -9.56 -6.45
C PHE A 59 4.69 -10.51 -7.60
N GLU A 60 4.28 -10.18 -8.83
CA GLU A 60 4.59 -10.99 -10.00
C GLU A 60 6.09 -10.98 -10.32
N TRP A 61 6.76 -9.88 -9.98
CA TRP A 61 8.19 -9.70 -10.25
C TRP A 61 9.07 -10.10 -9.07
N THR A 62 8.48 -10.18 -7.88
CA THR A 62 9.20 -10.45 -6.64
C THR A 62 8.75 -11.80 -6.11
N LEU A 63 9.61 -12.79 -6.23
CA LEU A 63 9.28 -14.13 -5.79
C LEU A 63 9.28 -14.19 -4.26
N PRO A 64 8.26 -14.84 -3.65
CA PRO A 64 8.19 -14.95 -2.18
C PRO A 64 9.45 -15.53 -1.55
N GLU A 65 10.11 -16.47 -2.22
CA GLU A 65 11.35 -17.05 -1.69
C GLU A 65 12.49 -16.05 -1.66
N THR A 66 12.48 -15.01 -2.52
CA THR A 66 13.47 -13.95 -2.49
C THR A 66 13.28 -13.08 -1.26
N LEU A 67 12.04 -12.96 -0.79
CA LEU A 67 11.68 -12.16 0.38
C LEU A 67 11.41 -13.02 1.60
N SER A 68 11.90 -14.27 1.62
CA SER A 68 11.70 -15.14 2.78
C SER A 68 12.57 -14.75 3.97
N ASN A 69 13.65 -13.99 3.73
CA ASN A 69 14.51 -13.49 4.79
C ASN A 69 13.84 -12.28 5.46
N PRO A 70 13.63 -12.32 6.80
CA PRO A 70 12.97 -11.21 7.49
C PRO A 70 13.63 -9.85 7.28
N ASP A 71 14.95 -9.79 7.19
CA ASP A 71 15.66 -8.53 6.96
C ASP A 71 15.34 -7.96 5.60
N ARG A 72 15.21 -8.79 4.58
CA ARG A 72 14.83 -8.35 3.24
C ARG A 72 13.38 -7.89 3.19
N ILE A 73 12.50 -8.55 3.94
CA ILE A 73 11.11 -8.12 4.04
C ILE A 73 11.03 -6.73 4.66
N ILE A 74 11.78 -6.49 5.72
CA ILE A 74 11.82 -5.17 6.38
C ILE A 74 12.35 -4.10 5.42
N GLU A 75 13.39 -4.40 4.65
CA GLU A 75 13.90 -3.47 3.63
C GLU A 75 12.83 -3.14 2.60
N TYR A 76 12.13 -4.17 2.11
CA TYR A 76 11.07 -3.98 1.13
C TYR A 76 9.93 -3.12 1.70
N LEU A 77 9.51 -3.40 2.94
CA LEU A 77 8.47 -2.62 3.59
C LEU A 77 8.90 -1.16 3.77
N SER A 78 10.17 -0.91 4.02
CA SER A 78 10.68 0.46 4.10
C SER A 78 10.63 1.16 2.75
N GLU A 79 10.91 0.45 1.66
CA GLU A 79 10.75 1.00 0.31
C GLU A 79 9.29 1.31 -0.02
N VAL A 80 8.39 0.42 0.38
CA VAL A 80 6.94 0.65 0.20
C VAL A 80 6.51 1.89 0.99
N ASP A 81 7.05 2.07 2.20
CA ASP A 81 6.72 3.23 3.03
C ASP A 81 7.18 4.54 2.36
N LEU A 82 8.36 4.54 1.73
CA LEU A 82 8.82 5.71 0.97
C LEU A 82 7.93 5.99 -0.23
N ALA A 83 7.48 4.94 -0.92
CA ALA A 83 6.54 5.09 -2.03
C ALA A 83 5.22 5.71 -1.54
N ARG A 84 4.75 5.27 -0.37
CA ARG A 84 3.56 5.85 0.26
C ARG A 84 3.76 7.35 0.51
N GLU A 85 4.87 7.74 1.10
CA GLU A 85 5.13 9.16 1.36
C GLU A 85 5.10 9.99 0.08
N ARG A 86 5.69 9.49 -1.00
CA ARG A 86 5.69 10.20 -2.28
C ARG A 86 4.30 10.33 -2.86
N ALA A 87 3.54 9.23 -2.84
CA ALA A 87 2.20 9.22 -3.42
C ALA A 87 1.28 10.18 -2.68
N PHE A 88 1.24 10.09 -1.36
CA PHE A 88 0.35 10.93 -0.57
C PHE A 88 0.84 12.37 -0.49
N GLY A 89 2.13 12.61 -0.63
CA GLY A 89 2.67 13.96 -0.70
C GLY A 89 2.28 14.72 -1.96
N SER A 90 1.82 14.02 -2.99
CA SER A 90 1.48 14.63 -4.27
C SER A 90 -0.01 14.93 -4.45
N ILE A 91 -0.86 14.57 -3.48
CA ILE A 91 -2.30 14.75 -3.59
C ILE A 91 -2.85 15.55 -2.43
N ASP A 92 -4.02 16.15 -2.64
CA ASP A 92 -4.77 16.88 -1.62
C ASP A 92 -6.21 16.38 -1.60
N ASP A 93 -7.05 16.93 -0.72
CA ASP A 93 -8.43 16.49 -0.59
C ASP A 93 -9.22 16.73 -1.87
N ALA A 94 -8.91 17.79 -2.61
CA ALA A 94 -9.59 18.08 -3.86
C ALA A 94 -9.34 16.98 -4.91
N ALA A 95 -8.16 16.35 -4.88
CA ALA A 95 -7.83 15.27 -5.80
C ALA A 95 -8.66 14.01 -5.54
N LEU A 96 -9.16 13.82 -4.33
CA LEU A 96 -9.86 12.58 -3.95
C LEU A 96 -11.14 12.33 -4.75
N THR A 97 -11.77 13.37 -5.28
CA THR A 97 -12.99 13.23 -6.07
C THR A 97 -12.73 13.17 -7.57
N LYS A 98 -11.49 13.24 -7.99
CA LYS A 98 -11.13 13.18 -9.41
C LYS A 98 -11.08 11.74 -9.90
N TYR A 99 -11.38 11.56 -11.17
CA TYR A 99 -11.27 10.27 -11.83
C TYR A 99 -9.86 10.07 -12.34
N ILE A 100 -9.37 8.86 -12.18
CA ILE A 100 -8.07 8.46 -12.71
C ILE A 100 -8.25 7.22 -13.58
N ALA A 101 -7.40 7.07 -14.60
CA ALA A 101 -7.40 5.88 -15.42
C ALA A 101 -6.65 4.76 -14.71
N VAL A 102 -7.24 3.56 -14.69
CA VAL A 102 -6.61 2.38 -14.11
C VAL A 102 -6.38 1.34 -15.21
N PRO A 103 -5.54 0.30 -14.96
CA PRO A 103 -5.14 -0.65 -16.00
C PRO A 103 -6.28 -1.36 -16.71
N SER A 104 -7.43 -1.52 -16.06
CA SER A 104 -8.60 -2.15 -16.69
C SER A 104 -9.17 -1.34 -17.83
N GLY A 105 -8.71 -0.10 -18.05
CA GLY A 105 -9.24 0.80 -19.06
C GLY A 105 -10.41 1.64 -18.56
N GLU A 106 -10.87 1.37 -17.35
CA GLU A 106 -11.95 2.14 -16.74
C GLU A 106 -11.39 3.32 -15.96
N SER A 107 -12.27 4.27 -15.64
CA SER A 107 -11.91 5.37 -14.74
C SER A 107 -12.44 5.07 -13.34
N GLN A 108 -11.67 5.42 -12.34
CA GLN A 108 -12.07 5.22 -10.96
C GLN A 108 -11.82 6.49 -10.17
N VAL A 109 -12.72 6.83 -9.26
CA VAL A 109 -12.52 7.98 -8.38
C VAL A 109 -11.35 7.66 -7.43
N LEU A 110 -10.46 8.62 -7.25
CA LEU A 110 -9.24 8.39 -6.47
C LEU A 110 -9.52 7.88 -5.05
N ILE A 111 -10.47 8.48 -4.34
CA ILE A 111 -10.76 8.03 -2.98
C ILE A 111 -11.21 6.57 -2.95
N SER A 112 -11.98 6.13 -3.95
CA SER A 112 -12.40 4.73 -4.03
C SER A 112 -11.21 3.80 -4.22
N LEU A 113 -10.27 4.18 -5.08
CA LEU A 113 -9.05 3.39 -5.27
C LEU A 113 -8.25 3.26 -3.98
N LEU A 114 -8.08 4.38 -3.26
CA LEU A 114 -7.32 4.38 -2.01
C LEU A 114 -7.98 3.47 -0.98
N LEU A 115 -9.29 3.58 -0.81
CA LEU A 115 -10.01 2.79 0.19
C LEU A 115 -10.07 1.31 -0.18
N GLU A 116 -10.28 1.00 -1.45
CA GLU A 116 -10.27 -0.39 -1.91
C GLU A 116 -8.90 -1.04 -1.70
N THR A 117 -7.84 -0.30 -1.97
CA THR A 117 -6.48 -0.80 -1.74
C THR A 117 -6.22 -1.03 -0.26
N LEU A 118 -6.67 -0.10 0.59
CA LEU A 118 -6.51 -0.24 2.04
C LEU A 118 -7.23 -1.49 2.55
N VAL A 119 -8.46 -1.71 2.09
CA VAL A 119 -9.25 -2.89 2.48
C VAL A 119 -8.54 -4.16 2.02
N ARG A 120 -8.12 -4.22 0.77
CA ARG A 120 -7.44 -5.39 0.22
C ARG A 120 -6.15 -5.70 0.97
N ALA A 121 -5.33 -4.68 1.17
CA ALA A 121 -4.06 -4.85 1.88
C ALA A 121 -4.29 -5.28 3.32
N SER A 122 -5.32 -4.72 3.98
CA SER A 122 -5.67 -5.09 5.35
C SER A 122 -6.17 -6.53 5.45
N GLU A 123 -6.95 -7.00 4.47
CA GLU A 123 -7.39 -8.38 4.42
C GLU A 123 -6.22 -9.34 4.26
N LEU A 124 -5.27 -9.01 3.38
CA LEU A 124 -4.08 -9.83 3.17
C LEU A 124 -3.22 -9.86 4.45
N ARG A 125 -3.09 -8.74 5.12
CA ARG A 125 -2.39 -8.69 6.40
C ARG A 125 -3.10 -9.56 7.44
N GLY A 126 -4.43 -9.52 7.46
CA GLY A 126 -5.20 -10.38 8.37
C GLY A 126 -4.97 -11.86 8.11
N ARG A 127 -4.90 -12.26 6.84
CA ARG A 127 -4.61 -13.64 6.47
C ARG A 127 -3.18 -14.03 6.88
N ALA A 128 -2.22 -13.14 6.71
CA ALA A 128 -0.85 -13.40 7.14
C ALA A 128 -0.80 -13.63 8.65
N GLY A 129 -1.46 -12.77 9.42
CA GLY A 129 -1.53 -12.93 10.87
C GLY A 129 -2.22 -14.21 11.30
N GLY A 130 -3.25 -14.63 10.54
CA GLY A 130 -3.95 -15.89 10.80
C GLY A 130 -3.09 -17.13 10.56
N GLN A 131 -2.10 -17.05 9.68
CA GLN A 131 -1.19 -18.15 9.41
C GLN A 131 -0.17 -18.37 10.53
N LYS A 132 -0.03 -17.40 11.42
CA LYS A 132 0.96 -17.44 12.50
C LYS A 132 0.76 -18.64 13.41
N ASN A 133 -0.46 -19.06 13.63
CA ASN A 133 -0.81 -20.14 14.55
C ASN A 133 -1.07 -21.47 13.84
N GLY A 134 -0.83 -21.50 12.56
CA GLY A 134 -1.06 -22.69 11.73
C GLY A 134 -0.10 -23.81 11.95
#